data_123bfa35f917dda5ea65d38386087cc3
#
_entry.id   123bfa35f917dda5ea65d38386087cc3
#
_cell.length_a   1.000
_cell.length_b   1.000
_cell.length_c   1.000
_cell.angle_alpha   90.00
_cell.angle_beta   90.00
_cell.angle_gamma   90.00
#
_symmetry.space_group_name_H-M   'P 1'
#
loop_
_entity.id
_entity.type
_entity.pdbx_description
1 polymer ?
#
loop_
_entity_poly.entity_id
_entity_poly.type
_entity_poly.pdbx_seq_one_letter_code
_entity_poly.pdbx_strand_id
1 'polypeptide(L)'
;MRVVGLRLDPGQQVPEHRNAIPVALIVTVGTLHFNDGSRDGEVAAGEMLLINPGERHTYRAEVATSAYLVYAGLPGVRSRTWNLRRR
;
A
#
# COMPACT_ATOMS: atom_id res chain seq x y z
N MET A 1 14.72 -4.39 1.99
CA MET A 1 13.64 -3.55 1.43
C MET A 1 13.32 -4.03 0.03
N ARG A 2 12.06 -4.07 -0.31
CA ARG A 2 11.63 -4.48 -1.62
C ARG A 2 10.65 -3.47 -2.18
N VAL A 3 10.77 -3.14 -3.45
CA VAL A 3 9.89 -2.19 -4.13
C VAL A 3 9.20 -2.91 -5.28
N VAL A 4 7.89 -2.82 -5.32
CA VAL A 4 7.07 -3.45 -6.36
C VAL A 4 6.26 -2.37 -7.05
N GLY A 5 6.30 -2.35 -8.37
CA GLY A 5 5.46 -1.46 -9.15
C GLY A 5 4.07 -2.05 -9.31
N LEU A 6 3.06 -1.21 -9.17
CA LEU A 6 1.67 -1.59 -9.32
C LEU A 6 1.05 -0.70 -10.39
N ARG A 7 0.37 -1.30 -11.34
CA ARG A 7 -0.40 -0.56 -12.34
C ARG A 7 -1.79 -1.13 -12.41
N LEU A 8 -2.78 -0.26 -12.38
CA LEU A 8 -4.16 -0.65 -12.54
C LEU A 8 -4.77 0.14 -13.70
N ASP A 9 -5.39 -0.59 -14.60
CA ASP A 9 -6.20 0.03 -15.65
C ASP A 9 -7.53 0.46 -15.06
N PRO A 10 -8.26 1.36 -15.72
CA PRO A 10 -9.57 1.75 -15.22
C PRO A 10 -10.46 0.54 -15.00
N GLY A 11 -11.06 0.46 -13.82
CA GLY A 11 -11.93 -0.63 -13.45
C GLY A 11 -11.26 -1.84 -12.83
N GLN A 12 -9.94 -1.89 -12.82
CA GLN A 12 -9.25 -3.02 -12.21
C GLN A 12 -9.26 -2.93 -10.69
N GLN A 13 -9.22 -4.10 -10.07
CA GLN A 13 -9.20 -4.24 -8.63
C GLN A 13 -8.11 -5.20 -8.22
N VAL A 14 -7.57 -4.97 -7.02
CA VAL A 14 -6.71 -5.93 -6.34
C VAL A 14 -7.55 -6.53 -5.22
N PRO A 15 -7.72 -7.85 -5.18
CA PRO A 15 -8.55 -8.48 -4.17
C PRO A 15 -7.99 -8.26 -2.76
N GLU A 16 -8.84 -8.51 -1.79
CA GLU A 16 -8.46 -8.37 -0.39
C GLU A 16 -7.25 -9.23 -0.07
N HIS A 17 -6.30 -8.64 0.62
CA HIS A 17 -5.10 -9.34 1.02
C HIS A 17 -4.50 -8.66 2.25
N ARG A 18 -3.50 -9.31 2.83
CA ARG A 18 -2.76 -8.78 3.98
C ARG A 18 -1.29 -8.98 3.75
N ASN A 19 -0.51 -8.14 4.39
CA ASN A 19 0.93 -8.29 4.39
C ASN A 19 1.43 -8.52 5.81
N ALA A 20 2.49 -9.30 5.95
CA ALA A 20 3.06 -9.59 7.25
C ALA A 20 3.97 -8.47 7.75
N ILE A 21 4.36 -7.56 6.88
CA ILE A 21 5.28 -6.46 7.22
C ILE A 21 4.67 -5.15 6.79
N PRO A 22 5.16 -4.02 7.32
CA PRO A 22 4.65 -2.72 6.92
C PRO A 22 4.91 -2.45 5.45
N VAL A 23 3.97 -1.77 4.82
CA VAL A 23 4.08 -1.39 3.42
C VAL A 23 3.74 0.08 3.27
N ALA A 24 4.55 0.79 2.51
CA ALA A 24 4.22 2.15 2.09
C ALA A 24 3.77 2.08 0.64
N LEU A 25 2.59 2.63 0.37
CA LEU A 25 2.06 2.68 -0.98
C LEU A 25 2.12 4.12 -1.44
N ILE A 26 2.82 4.37 -2.55
CA ILE A 26 3.03 5.71 -3.06
C ILE A 26 2.45 5.78 -4.45
N VAL A 27 1.44 6.62 -4.65
CA VAL A 27 0.80 6.78 -5.95
C VAL A 27 1.55 7.82 -6.75
N THR A 28 1.88 7.51 -7.99
CA THR A 28 2.62 8.41 -8.86
C THR A 28 1.75 8.95 -9.99
N VAL A 29 0.74 8.20 -10.42
CA VAL A 29 -0.19 8.62 -11.46
C VAL A 29 -1.57 8.16 -11.08
N GLY A 30 -2.56 9.02 -11.25
CA GLY A 30 -3.96 8.68 -11.02
C GLY A 30 -4.36 8.73 -9.55
N THR A 31 -5.36 7.97 -9.21
CA THR A 31 -5.90 7.90 -7.84
C THR A 31 -6.28 6.48 -7.53
N LEU A 32 -5.83 6.01 -6.39
CA LEU A 32 -6.13 4.68 -5.93
C LEU A 32 -7.17 4.75 -4.84
N HIS A 33 -8.23 3.95 -4.98
CA HIS A 33 -9.24 3.80 -3.93
C HIS A 33 -8.88 2.57 -3.11
N PHE A 34 -8.96 2.70 -1.80
CA PHE A 34 -8.67 1.57 -0.93
C PHE A 34 -9.78 1.40 0.11
N ASN A 35 -9.89 0.17 0.60
CA ASN A 35 -10.79 -0.16 1.69
C ASN A 35 -10.04 -1.10 2.61
N ASP A 36 -10.04 -0.81 3.91
CA ASP A 36 -9.33 -1.63 4.89
C ASP A 36 -10.28 -2.46 5.75
N GLY A 37 -11.53 -2.56 5.35
CA GLY A 37 -12.55 -3.29 6.08
C GLY A 37 -13.42 -2.39 6.95
N SER A 38 -12.93 -1.23 7.32
CA SER A 38 -13.68 -0.28 8.14
C SER A 38 -13.72 1.11 7.53
N ARG A 39 -12.78 1.43 6.64
CA ARG A 39 -12.70 2.76 6.03
C ARG A 39 -12.48 2.64 4.54
N ASP A 40 -13.11 3.53 3.82
CA ASP A 40 -12.78 3.80 2.43
C ASP A 40 -11.92 5.05 2.36
N GLY A 41 -11.01 5.07 1.42
CA GLY A 41 -10.19 6.25 1.23
C GLY A 41 -9.61 6.30 -0.17
N GLU A 42 -8.94 7.40 -0.46
CA GLU A 42 -8.28 7.62 -1.74
C GLU A 42 -6.86 8.09 -1.50
N VAL A 43 -5.98 7.65 -2.40
CA VAL A 43 -4.59 8.11 -2.41
C VAL A 43 -4.35 8.64 -3.80
N ALA A 44 -4.12 9.93 -3.91
CA ALA A 44 -3.87 10.57 -5.20
C ALA A 44 -2.38 10.61 -5.51
N ALA A 45 -2.06 10.93 -6.75
CA ALA A 45 -0.67 11.07 -7.17
C ALA A 45 0.07 12.03 -6.24
N GLY A 46 1.25 11.62 -5.79
CA GLY A 46 2.05 12.40 -4.84
C GLY A 46 1.74 12.11 -3.39
N GLU A 47 0.75 11.28 -3.10
CA GLU A 47 0.38 10.92 -1.75
C GLU A 47 0.82 9.51 -1.41
N MET A 48 0.91 9.22 -0.12
CA MET A 48 1.36 7.94 0.37
C MET A 48 0.39 7.41 1.42
N LEU A 49 0.21 6.10 1.41
CA LEU A 49 -0.57 5.39 2.42
C LEU A 49 0.34 4.41 3.12
N LEU A 50 0.36 4.44 4.44
CA LEU A 50 1.08 3.44 5.22
C LEU A 50 0.11 2.34 5.64
N ILE A 51 0.50 1.11 5.37
CA ILE A 51 -0.31 -0.06 5.65
C ILE A 51 0.39 -0.86 6.73
N ASN A 52 -0.29 -1.03 7.85
CA ASN A 52 0.28 -1.77 8.98
C ASN A 52 0.22 -3.27 8.73
N PRO A 53 1.13 -4.03 9.37
CA PRO A 53 1.08 -5.48 9.24
C PRO A 53 -0.27 -6.02 9.68
N GLY A 54 -0.77 -6.98 8.93
CA GLY A 54 -2.00 -7.67 9.29
C GLY A 54 -3.28 -6.97 8.89
N GLU A 55 -3.21 -5.72 8.45
CA GLU A 55 -4.40 -5.02 8.00
C GLU A 55 -4.89 -5.60 6.67
N ARG A 56 -6.18 -5.82 6.58
CA ARG A 56 -6.79 -6.23 5.32
C ARG A 56 -7.02 -5.01 4.47
N HIS A 57 -6.82 -5.13 3.19
CA HIS A 57 -7.09 -4.02 2.29
C HIS A 57 -7.37 -4.52 0.88
N THR A 58 -8.17 -3.75 0.18
CA THR A 58 -8.42 -3.94 -1.25
C THR A 58 -8.12 -2.62 -1.93
N TYR A 59 -7.77 -2.70 -3.20
CA TYR A 59 -7.56 -1.52 -4.02
C TYR A 59 -8.39 -1.60 -5.27
N ARG A 60 -8.79 -0.46 -5.78
CA ARG A 60 -9.38 -0.36 -7.10
C ARG A 60 -9.03 0.99 -7.72
N ALA A 61 -9.10 1.05 -9.04
CA ALA A 61 -8.83 2.27 -9.77
C ALA A 61 -9.98 2.55 -10.72
N GLU A 62 -10.40 3.81 -10.78
CA GLU A 62 -11.40 4.25 -11.76
C GLU A 62 -10.73 4.91 -12.94
N VAL A 63 -9.51 5.35 -12.77
CA VAL A 63 -8.65 5.88 -13.84
C VAL A 63 -7.36 5.09 -13.83
N ALA A 64 -6.61 5.17 -14.91
CA ALA A 64 -5.31 4.50 -14.97
C ALA A 64 -4.44 5.01 -13.81
N THR A 65 -3.92 4.10 -13.03
CA THR A 65 -3.21 4.43 -11.79
C THR A 65 -1.93 3.65 -11.70
N SER A 66 -0.87 4.34 -11.31
CA SER A 66 0.44 3.72 -11.06
C SER A 66 0.88 4.05 -9.65
N ALA A 67 1.49 3.07 -9.01
CA ALA A 67 1.94 3.23 -7.62
C ALA A 67 3.16 2.35 -7.38
N TYR A 68 3.87 2.63 -6.32
CA TYR A 68 4.93 1.76 -5.82
C TYR A 68 4.55 1.27 -4.44
N LEU A 69 4.81 -0.01 -4.21
CA LEU A 69 4.67 -0.62 -2.90
C LEU A 69 6.08 -0.83 -2.35
N VAL A 70 6.37 -0.23 -1.22
CA VAL A 70 7.68 -0.35 -0.59
C VAL A 70 7.51 -1.19 0.68
N TYR A 71 8.10 -2.38 0.66
CA TYR A 71 8.05 -3.30 1.78
C TYR A 71 9.23 -3.01 2.67
N ALA A 72 8.97 -2.57 3.88
CA ALA A 72 10.01 -2.05 4.75
C ALA A 72 10.90 -3.11 5.37
N GLY A 73 10.41 -4.31 5.51
CA GLY A 73 11.19 -5.36 6.14
C GLY A 73 12.23 -5.93 5.21
N LEU A 74 13.37 -6.30 5.77
CA LEU A 74 14.39 -7.06 5.06
C LEU A 74 14.43 -8.44 5.66
N PRO A 75 14.75 -9.47 4.86
CA PRO A 75 14.93 -10.80 5.40
C PRO A 75 15.94 -10.77 6.56
N GLY A 76 15.53 -11.31 7.69
CA GLY A 76 16.41 -11.35 8.85
C GLY A 76 16.45 -10.09 9.68
N VAL A 77 15.85 -9.01 9.23
CA VAL A 77 15.81 -7.77 9.98
C VAL A 77 14.58 -7.79 10.88
N ARG A 78 14.78 -7.46 12.13
CA ARG A 78 13.68 -7.46 13.06
C ARG A 78 12.84 -6.23 12.89
N SER A 79 11.57 -6.44 12.72
CA SER A 79 10.66 -5.33 12.49
C SER A 79 10.55 -4.42 13.71
N ARG A 80 10.85 -4.91 14.89
CA ARG A 80 10.78 -4.05 16.06
C ARG A 80 11.68 -2.84 15.96
N THR A 81 12.72 -2.91 15.13
CA THR A 81 13.58 -1.78 14.91
C THR A 81 12.82 -0.63 14.27
N TRP A 82 11.85 -0.97 13.49
CA TRP A 82 11.03 0.03 12.82
C TRP A 82 9.99 0.60 13.72
N ASN A 83 9.51 -0.18 14.67
CA ASN A 83 8.45 0.28 15.55
C ASN A 83 8.89 1.36 16.48
N LEU A 84 10.15 1.42 16.73
CA LEU A 84 10.65 2.39 17.67
C LEU A 84 10.56 3.78 17.17
N ARG A 85 10.36 3.90 16.00
CA ARG A 85 10.29 5.17 15.54
C ARG A 85 9.09 5.56 15.23
N ARG A 86 8.36 5.30 15.53
CA ARG A 86 7.34 5.74 15.26
C ARG A 86 6.84 6.47 15.95
N ARG A 87 6.96 6.71 16.14
CA ARG A 87 6.56 7.22 16.76
C ARG A 87 6.13 7.95 16.67
#